data_b80fb912784131318d364d1a5825dbd4
#
_entry.id   b80fb912784131318d364d1a5825dbd4
#
_cell.length_a   1.000
_cell.length_b   1.000
_cell.length_c   1.000
_cell.angle_alpha   90.00
_cell.angle_beta   90.00
_cell.angle_gamma   90.00
#
_symmetry.space_group_name_H-M   'P 1'
#
loop_
_entity.id
_entity.type
_entity.pdbx_description
1 polymer ?
#
loop_
_entity_poly.entity_id
_entity_poly.type
_entity_poly.pdbx_seq_one_letter_code
_entity_poly.pdbx_strand_id
1 'polypeptide(L)'
;MHADIIHEEEATLPARSGVQAWLQELAENELAMDRINPRELTQRIMQDAFGRYSLPPRVSGMLAASHLLRDADPQDRQGIRQLATAWFTSMPPSAVDESTWFVRQAVRRPQTPHLTLAGHTSDVLELSRCNARDGRPLLVSESEDATTRMWDPGTGEETNEPVDSPLSGIPTRREATFTDAYGRTLLAAPDGNNVQITDRATGEEVGVPLRGHDSEVTDVFSFYGPAGRPLLASASRDHTIRVWDPASKSRPAARFVEQLDEMQVITWFTASDGSPRVGTIGHPYDDVLQIWEPDTGQWVGALNACPGQLWAETCSARFTTQQGNQMLAVAEQESLRFWDLDSGQLVGDSLNGHTARINDILAWTTPFGDIRLATASSDGSIRLWDPVRGTQVGRSLTGHSGPVRALSTFTTRHGDAWLASVGDDGAIRVWDPDVGRQIGRPLQGPSCPMTRVVAFSAANGEPRLVTTGDDYIVRVWDPGNGRQLGRLSSGEENLCDVVLVGTNREGRTRLVTSGLDRSIRFWDIATGRMTYAMHALDYTETIMSLRYGDLAVSLNDGWALLRLPLGV
;
A
#
# COMPACT_ATOMS: atom_id res chain seq x y z
N MET A 1 25.43 16.29 40.19
CA MET A 1 24.18 17.01 40.08
C MET A 1 24.43 18.23 39.17
N HIS A 2 24.53 18.02 37.91
CA HIS A 2 24.40 19.03 36.87
C HIS A 2 23.57 18.39 35.77
N ALA A 3 22.34 18.82 35.69
CA ALA A 3 21.44 18.48 34.57
C ALA A 3 21.86 19.41 33.43
N ASP A 4 22.53 18.86 32.43
CA ASP A 4 22.74 19.54 31.17
C ASP A 4 21.38 19.60 30.47
N ILE A 5 20.77 20.76 30.50
CA ILE A 5 19.65 21.16 29.68
C ILE A 5 20.25 21.29 28.27
N ILE A 6 20.07 20.27 27.44
CA ILE A 6 20.27 20.36 26.01
C ILE A 6 19.19 21.33 25.52
N HIS A 7 19.54 22.56 25.24
CA HIS A 7 18.73 23.46 24.45
C HIS A 7 18.61 22.82 23.04
N GLU A 8 17.47 22.26 22.73
CA GLU A 8 17.06 21.97 21.35
C GLU A 8 17.07 23.31 20.62
N GLU A 9 18.09 23.55 19.82
CA GLU A 9 18.06 24.63 18.83
C GLU A 9 16.95 24.27 17.81
N GLU A 10 15.80 24.91 17.92
CA GLU A 10 14.81 24.92 16.87
C GLU A 10 15.49 25.37 15.57
N ALA A 11 15.44 24.52 14.54
CA ALA A 11 16.00 24.84 13.24
C ALA A 11 15.24 26.05 12.65
N THR A 12 15.86 27.22 12.71
CA THR A 12 15.26 28.46 12.21
C THR A 12 15.27 28.48 10.67
N LEU A 13 14.14 28.83 10.07
CA LEU A 13 14.03 28.99 8.64
C LEU A 13 14.93 30.15 8.14
N PRO A 14 15.74 29.97 7.06
CA PRO A 14 16.65 30.98 6.56
C PRO A 14 15.92 32.21 5.99
N ALA A 15 16.62 33.35 5.89
CA ALA A 15 16.08 34.58 5.35
C ALA A 15 15.72 34.45 3.85
N ARG A 16 14.81 35.30 3.34
CA ARG A 16 14.23 35.21 1.99
C ARG A 16 15.24 35.28 0.81
N SER A 17 16.47 35.76 1.04
CA SER A 17 17.54 35.82 0.06
C SER A 17 18.28 34.49 -0.03
N GLY A 18 17.79 33.56 -0.82
CA GLY A 18 18.45 32.25 -0.98
C GLY A 18 17.50 31.06 -1.02
N VAL A 19 16.23 31.27 -1.39
CA VAL A 19 15.20 30.23 -1.40
C VAL A 19 15.63 28.96 -2.15
N GLN A 20 16.30 29.10 -3.29
CA GLN A 20 16.74 27.94 -4.06
C GLN A 20 17.88 27.18 -3.35
N ALA A 21 18.82 27.90 -2.73
CA ALA A 21 19.88 27.27 -1.94
C ALA A 21 19.30 26.60 -0.69
N TRP A 22 18.34 27.25 -0.03
CA TRP A 22 17.63 26.68 1.10
C TRP A 22 16.84 25.41 0.73
N LEU A 23 16.14 25.38 -0.42
CA LEU A 23 15.46 24.18 -0.89
C LEU A 23 16.43 23.02 -1.14
N GLN A 24 17.63 23.32 -1.66
CA GLN A 24 18.65 22.32 -1.89
C GLN A 24 19.23 21.80 -0.56
N GLU A 25 19.55 22.69 0.37
CA GLU A 25 20.04 22.34 1.71
C GLU A 25 19.01 21.47 2.46
N LEU A 26 17.73 21.84 2.39
CA LEU A 26 16.63 21.08 2.95
C LEU A 26 16.53 19.68 2.33
N ALA A 27 16.70 19.59 1.01
CA ALA A 27 16.67 18.31 0.30
C ALA A 27 17.85 17.39 0.64
N GLU A 28 18.98 17.94 1.03
CA GLU A 28 20.19 17.21 1.41
C GLU A 28 20.22 16.80 2.88
N ASN A 29 19.48 17.52 3.75
CA ASN A 29 19.48 17.28 5.19
C ASN A 29 18.13 16.77 5.69
N GLU A 30 17.98 15.45 5.71
CA GLU A 30 16.75 14.78 6.11
C GLU A 30 16.39 15.00 7.59
N LEU A 31 17.39 15.04 8.46
CA LEU A 31 17.19 15.32 9.88
C LEU A 31 16.70 16.75 10.15
N ALA A 32 17.09 17.71 9.31
CA ALA A 32 16.60 19.07 9.42
C ALA A 32 15.09 19.14 9.08
N MET A 33 14.62 18.34 8.13
CA MET A 33 13.19 18.29 7.78
C MET A 33 12.32 17.74 8.91
N ASP A 34 12.83 16.84 9.75
CA ASP A 34 12.08 16.30 10.88
C ASP A 34 11.94 17.29 12.04
N ARG A 35 12.89 18.22 12.17
CA ARG A 35 12.91 19.23 13.24
C ARG A 35 12.08 20.47 12.93
N ILE A 36 11.79 20.73 11.67
CA ILE A 36 10.98 21.87 11.25
C ILE A 36 9.49 21.53 11.41
N ASN A 37 8.72 22.47 11.93
CA ASN A 37 7.27 22.33 12.02
C ASN A 37 6.69 22.15 10.60
N PRO A 38 5.99 21.04 10.30
CA PRO A 38 5.46 20.78 8.96
C PRO A 38 4.54 21.89 8.42
N ARG A 39 3.78 22.54 9.31
CA ARG A 39 2.89 23.67 8.97
C ARG A 39 3.67 24.88 8.48
N GLU A 40 4.68 25.30 9.22
CA GLU A 40 5.54 26.44 8.86
C GLU A 40 6.31 26.17 7.57
N LEU A 41 6.79 24.95 7.42
CA LEU A 41 7.52 24.54 6.23
C LEU A 41 6.60 24.54 4.98
N THR A 42 5.39 23.99 5.08
CA THR A 42 4.39 24.03 4.01
C THR A 42 4.07 25.47 3.62
N GLN A 43 3.73 26.31 4.59
CA GLN A 43 3.43 27.72 4.35
C GLN A 43 4.59 28.45 3.65
N ARG A 44 5.82 28.21 4.08
CA ARG A 44 7.01 28.82 3.48
C ARG A 44 7.23 28.36 2.04
N ILE A 45 7.08 27.07 1.77
CA ILE A 45 7.20 26.53 0.41
C ILE A 45 6.13 27.14 -0.50
N MET A 46 4.88 27.17 -0.08
CA MET A 46 3.76 27.72 -0.86
C MET A 46 3.94 29.21 -1.14
N GLN A 47 4.45 29.98 -0.20
CA GLN A 47 4.65 31.43 -0.36
C GLN A 47 5.87 31.78 -1.22
N ASP A 48 7.00 31.12 -1.00
CA ASP A 48 8.29 31.54 -1.52
C ASP A 48 8.78 30.70 -2.72
N ALA A 49 8.37 29.43 -2.82
CA ALA A 49 8.96 28.46 -3.74
C ALA A 49 7.96 27.85 -4.74
N PHE A 50 6.78 27.43 -4.27
CA PHE A 50 5.80 26.74 -5.11
C PHE A 50 5.35 27.63 -6.28
N GLY A 51 5.35 27.08 -7.49
CA GLY A 51 5.07 27.84 -8.71
C GLY A 51 6.20 28.79 -9.17
N ARG A 52 7.33 28.86 -8.45
CA ARG A 52 8.49 29.69 -8.84
C ARG A 52 9.73 28.89 -9.14
N TYR A 53 9.95 27.81 -8.41
CA TYR A 53 11.13 26.95 -8.50
C TYR A 53 10.70 25.50 -8.71
N SER A 54 11.57 24.72 -9.36
CA SER A 54 11.44 23.28 -9.38
C SER A 54 11.74 22.76 -7.97
N LEU A 55 10.79 22.07 -7.37
CA LEU A 55 10.95 21.52 -6.03
C LEU A 55 11.79 20.24 -6.10
N PRO A 56 12.80 20.08 -5.21
CA PRO A 56 13.49 18.81 -5.06
C PRO A 56 12.52 17.67 -4.67
N PRO A 57 12.78 16.42 -5.06
CA PRO A 57 11.89 15.29 -4.79
C PRO A 57 11.47 15.14 -3.33
N ARG A 58 12.39 15.31 -2.37
CA ARG A 58 12.10 15.24 -0.94
C ARG A 58 11.18 16.34 -0.46
N VAL A 59 11.36 17.54 -0.96
CA VAL A 59 10.50 18.69 -0.65
C VAL A 59 9.11 18.49 -1.27
N SER A 60 9.04 17.94 -2.48
CA SER A 60 7.78 17.56 -3.13
C SER A 60 7.04 16.50 -2.33
N GLY A 61 7.73 15.47 -1.85
CA GLY A 61 7.14 14.43 -1.01
C GLY A 61 6.60 14.98 0.31
N MET A 62 7.37 15.84 0.98
CA MET A 62 6.92 16.51 2.19
C MET A 62 5.67 17.37 1.95
N LEU A 63 5.62 18.10 0.85
CA LEU A 63 4.47 18.94 0.51
C LEU A 63 3.21 18.10 0.24
N ALA A 64 3.33 17.04 -0.56
CA ALA A 64 2.24 16.11 -0.85
C ALA A 64 1.69 15.42 0.40
N ALA A 65 2.56 15.06 1.35
CA ALA A 65 2.19 14.39 2.60
C ALA A 65 1.96 15.38 3.77
N SER A 66 1.96 16.69 3.56
CA SER A 66 1.91 17.69 4.62
C SER A 66 0.71 17.55 5.57
N HIS A 67 -0.44 17.13 5.05
CA HIS A 67 -1.65 16.88 5.81
C HIS A 67 -1.50 15.71 6.80
N LEU A 68 -0.73 14.68 6.45
CA LEU A 68 -0.45 13.53 7.32
C LEU A 68 0.67 13.87 8.33
N LEU A 69 1.70 14.58 7.88
CA LEU A 69 2.85 14.92 8.72
C LEU A 69 2.52 15.87 9.87
N ARG A 70 1.45 16.66 9.74
CA ARG A 70 0.99 17.58 10.81
C ARG A 70 0.56 16.84 12.06
N ASP A 71 -0.20 15.76 11.88
CA ASP A 71 -0.83 15.01 12.96
C ASP A 71 -0.08 13.70 13.27
N ALA A 72 0.97 13.37 12.50
CA ALA A 72 1.75 12.16 12.68
C ALA A 72 2.59 12.18 13.96
N ASP A 73 2.65 11.02 14.62
CA ASP A 73 3.60 10.80 15.70
C ASP A 73 5.05 11.03 15.19
N PRO A 74 5.94 11.58 16.03
CA PRO A 74 7.33 11.83 15.65
C PRO A 74 8.02 10.59 15.05
N GLN A 75 7.71 9.39 15.56
CA GLN A 75 8.26 8.13 15.08
C GLN A 75 7.83 7.75 13.65
N ASP A 76 6.71 8.29 13.14
CA ASP A 76 6.18 7.98 11.82
C ASP A 76 6.59 8.99 10.75
N ARG A 77 6.97 10.20 11.15
CA ARG A 77 7.25 11.31 10.22
C ARG A 77 8.30 10.98 9.18
N GLN A 78 9.38 10.32 9.59
CA GLN A 78 10.45 9.90 8.68
C GLN A 78 9.95 8.96 7.61
N GLY A 79 9.28 7.88 7.99
CA GLY A 79 8.79 6.87 7.07
C GLY A 79 7.70 7.42 6.12
N ILE A 80 6.76 8.22 6.65
CA ILE A 80 5.72 8.90 5.85
C ILE A 80 6.38 9.78 4.78
N ARG A 81 7.37 10.59 5.15
CA ARG A 81 8.08 11.47 4.22
C ARG A 81 8.84 10.68 3.16
N GLN A 82 9.49 9.59 3.54
CA GLN A 82 10.22 8.74 2.61
C GLN A 82 9.31 8.04 1.60
N LEU A 83 8.15 7.51 2.05
CA LEU A 83 7.14 6.95 1.16
C LEU A 83 6.62 7.98 0.16
N ALA A 84 6.33 9.20 0.63
CA ALA A 84 5.87 10.28 -0.25
C ALA A 84 6.97 10.75 -1.22
N THR A 85 8.23 10.73 -0.80
CA THR A 85 9.36 11.05 -1.68
C THR A 85 9.48 10.09 -2.84
N ALA A 86 9.09 8.82 -2.67
CA ALA A 86 9.11 7.81 -3.72
C ALA A 86 8.18 8.12 -4.91
N TRP A 87 7.20 9.00 -4.77
CA TRP A 87 6.42 9.51 -5.90
C TRP A 87 7.21 10.39 -6.86
N PHE A 88 8.33 10.96 -6.42
CA PHE A 88 9.08 11.98 -7.15
C PHE A 88 10.50 11.55 -7.51
N THR A 89 10.96 10.40 -7.01
CA THR A 89 12.28 9.86 -7.32
C THR A 89 12.34 8.36 -7.10
N SER A 90 13.12 7.66 -7.91
CA SER A 90 13.47 6.25 -7.70
C SER A 90 14.71 6.06 -6.82
N MET A 91 15.31 7.14 -6.32
CA MET A 91 16.49 7.02 -5.47
C MET A 91 16.11 6.51 -4.08
N PRO A 92 16.86 5.54 -3.52
CA PRO A 92 16.65 5.08 -2.16
C PRO A 92 16.82 6.25 -1.16
N PRO A 93 16.13 6.20 -0.01
CA PRO A 93 16.29 7.19 1.03
C PRO A 93 17.73 7.19 1.56
N SER A 94 18.25 8.37 1.88
CA SER A 94 19.57 8.51 2.52
C SER A 94 19.51 8.19 4.01
N ALA A 95 20.68 8.23 4.67
CA ALA A 95 20.92 7.88 6.05
C ALA A 95 19.78 8.22 7.03
N VAL A 96 19.49 7.31 7.92
CA VAL A 96 18.24 7.16 8.61
C VAL A 96 18.46 7.03 10.09
N ASP A 97 17.54 7.52 10.89
CA ASP A 97 17.43 7.15 12.30
C ASP A 97 16.86 5.73 12.39
N GLU A 98 17.69 4.74 12.73
CA GLU A 98 17.30 3.33 12.88
C GLU A 98 16.42 3.08 14.13
N SER A 99 16.18 4.10 14.95
CA SER A 99 15.26 4.01 16.09
C SER A 99 13.79 4.08 15.69
N THR A 100 13.50 4.51 14.47
CA THR A 100 12.16 4.57 13.88
C THR A 100 12.07 3.67 12.64
N TRP A 101 10.86 3.39 12.15
CA TRP A 101 10.73 2.67 10.89
C TRP A 101 11.11 3.55 9.70
N PHE A 102 11.61 2.92 8.65
CA PHE A 102 12.02 3.63 7.46
C PHE A 102 11.83 2.81 6.18
N VAL A 103 11.81 3.50 5.05
CA VAL A 103 11.68 2.91 3.73
C VAL A 103 13.06 2.54 3.21
N ARG A 104 13.34 1.25 3.01
CA ARG A 104 14.55 0.80 2.34
C ARG A 104 14.49 1.04 0.84
N GLN A 105 13.35 0.76 0.26
CA GLN A 105 13.06 0.93 -1.15
C GLN A 105 11.55 1.09 -1.35
N ALA A 106 11.16 1.88 -2.34
CA ALA A 106 9.78 1.93 -2.82
C ALA A 106 9.78 2.19 -4.33
N VAL A 107 8.85 1.56 -5.00
CA VAL A 107 8.54 1.79 -6.41
C VAL A 107 7.08 2.23 -6.47
N ARG A 108 6.86 3.46 -6.89
CA ARG A 108 5.53 4.08 -6.92
C ARG A 108 5.29 4.75 -8.27
N ARG A 109 4.02 4.87 -8.66
CA ARG A 109 3.64 5.62 -9.85
C ARG A 109 4.08 7.09 -9.69
N PRO A 110 4.84 7.65 -10.66
CA PRO A 110 5.31 9.03 -10.57
C PRO A 110 4.15 10.01 -10.51
N GLN A 111 4.23 10.95 -9.59
CA GLN A 111 3.24 12.02 -9.43
C GLN A 111 3.80 13.39 -9.82
N THR A 112 2.91 14.30 -10.18
CA THR A 112 3.26 15.72 -10.34
C THR A 112 3.31 16.39 -8.96
N PRO A 113 4.30 17.23 -8.64
CA PRO A 113 4.35 17.93 -7.37
C PRO A 113 3.05 18.71 -7.09
N HIS A 114 2.46 18.49 -5.93
CA HIS A 114 1.19 19.08 -5.53
C HIS A 114 1.13 19.29 -4.01
N LEU A 115 0.15 20.07 -3.57
CA LEU A 115 -0.28 20.16 -2.18
C LEU A 115 -1.62 19.42 -2.05
N THR A 116 -1.73 18.52 -1.08
CA THR A 116 -2.98 17.81 -0.77
C THR A 116 -3.76 18.52 0.33
N LEU A 117 -5.04 18.76 0.09
CA LEU A 117 -6.01 19.25 1.07
C LEU A 117 -6.96 18.09 1.38
N ALA A 118 -6.88 17.58 2.59
CA ALA A 118 -7.64 16.41 3.03
C ALA A 118 -8.49 16.74 4.27
N GLY A 119 -9.70 16.21 4.33
CA GLY A 119 -10.63 16.41 5.43
C GLY A 119 -12.05 15.94 5.12
N HIS A 120 -12.44 15.86 3.86
CA HIS A 120 -13.70 15.22 3.47
C HIS A 120 -13.65 13.71 3.72
N THR A 121 -14.82 13.15 4.02
CA THR A 121 -14.98 11.70 4.30
C THR A 121 -15.73 10.97 3.18
N SER A 122 -16.08 11.67 2.10
CA SER A 122 -16.68 11.12 0.89
C SER A 122 -16.21 11.92 -0.34
N ASP A 123 -16.69 11.54 -1.53
CA ASP A 123 -16.35 12.12 -2.82
C ASP A 123 -16.44 13.65 -2.79
N VAL A 124 -15.41 14.33 -3.25
CA VAL A 124 -15.44 15.78 -3.45
C VAL A 124 -15.99 16.05 -4.84
N LEU A 125 -17.13 16.74 -4.90
CA LEU A 125 -17.92 16.87 -6.12
C LEU A 125 -17.61 18.15 -6.90
N GLU A 126 -17.39 19.25 -6.20
CA GLU A 126 -17.32 20.58 -6.82
C GLU A 126 -16.36 21.50 -6.08
N LEU A 127 -15.70 22.37 -6.84
CA LEU A 127 -14.79 23.40 -6.34
C LEU A 127 -15.23 24.79 -6.77
N SER A 128 -15.10 25.73 -5.85
CA SER A 128 -15.30 27.15 -6.11
C SER A 128 -14.27 27.98 -5.32
N ARG A 129 -14.31 29.27 -5.46
CA ARG A 129 -13.44 30.16 -4.68
C ARG A 129 -14.23 31.28 -4.00
N CYS A 130 -13.71 31.73 -2.89
CA CYS A 130 -14.07 33.00 -2.28
C CYS A 130 -12.80 33.77 -1.90
N ASN A 131 -12.95 34.96 -1.36
CA ASN A 131 -11.83 35.72 -0.83
C ASN A 131 -12.02 35.90 0.67
N ALA A 132 -10.96 35.74 1.43
CA ALA A 132 -10.89 36.17 2.81
C ALA A 132 -10.99 37.70 2.90
N ARG A 133 -11.30 38.24 4.07
CA ARG A 133 -11.41 39.70 4.28
C ARG A 133 -10.14 40.49 3.96
N ASP A 134 -8.99 39.84 4.01
CA ASP A 134 -7.69 40.43 3.62
C ASP A 134 -7.40 40.32 2.12
N GLY A 135 -8.35 39.79 1.33
CA GLY A 135 -8.24 39.60 -0.12
C GLY A 135 -7.51 38.33 -0.56
N ARG A 136 -7.06 37.46 0.37
CA ARG A 136 -6.45 36.17 0.00
C ARG A 136 -7.48 35.26 -0.67
N PRO A 137 -7.11 34.50 -1.72
CA PRO A 137 -7.99 33.51 -2.31
C PRO A 137 -8.15 32.30 -1.37
N LEU A 138 -9.38 31.86 -1.16
CA LEU A 138 -9.75 30.63 -0.50
C LEU A 138 -10.43 29.69 -1.49
N LEU A 139 -10.20 28.39 -1.35
CA LEU A 139 -10.92 27.35 -2.09
C LEU A 139 -12.12 26.90 -1.24
N VAL A 140 -13.22 26.63 -1.91
CA VAL A 140 -14.43 26.06 -1.30
C VAL A 140 -14.72 24.75 -2.00
N SER A 141 -14.96 23.70 -1.25
CA SER A 141 -15.29 22.38 -1.76
C SER A 141 -16.62 21.89 -1.23
N GLU A 142 -17.39 21.21 -2.07
CA GLU A 142 -18.61 20.49 -1.73
C GLU A 142 -18.39 19.00 -1.92
N SER A 143 -18.90 18.20 -0.98
CA SER A 143 -18.72 16.75 -0.95
C SER A 143 -20.03 16.01 -0.71
N GLU A 144 -20.06 14.72 -1.11
CA GLU A 144 -21.12 13.78 -0.77
C GLU A 144 -21.24 13.50 0.75
N ASP A 145 -20.24 13.89 1.56
CA ASP A 145 -20.35 13.86 3.03
C ASP A 145 -21.31 14.93 3.60
N ALA A 146 -22.00 15.64 2.71
CA ALA A 146 -22.91 16.74 3.01
C ALA A 146 -22.25 17.93 3.71
N THR A 147 -20.94 18.09 3.60
CA THR A 147 -20.21 19.25 4.12
C THR A 147 -19.68 20.13 3.00
N THR A 148 -19.66 21.43 3.25
CA THR A 148 -18.92 22.42 2.48
C THR A 148 -17.75 22.90 3.32
N ARG A 149 -16.53 22.79 2.78
CA ARG A 149 -15.30 23.18 3.48
C ARG A 149 -14.59 24.32 2.77
N MET A 150 -13.89 25.13 3.54
CA MET A 150 -13.05 26.20 3.03
C MET A 150 -11.59 25.94 3.36
N TRP A 151 -10.71 26.19 2.39
CA TRP A 151 -9.29 25.89 2.47
C TRP A 151 -8.45 27.11 2.11
N ASP A 152 -7.40 27.32 2.87
CA ASP A 152 -6.34 28.26 2.48
C ASP A 152 -5.28 27.49 1.64
N PRO A 153 -5.23 27.68 0.31
CA PRO A 153 -4.26 27.00 -0.54
C PRO A 153 -2.82 27.44 -0.29
N GLY A 154 -2.60 28.48 0.47
CA GLY A 154 -1.26 28.94 0.87
C GLY A 154 -0.70 28.21 2.08
N THR A 155 -1.56 27.64 2.92
CA THR A 155 -1.17 26.86 4.11
C THR A 155 -1.51 25.38 4.01
N GLY A 156 -2.46 25.03 3.15
CA GLY A 156 -3.00 23.68 3.04
C GLY A 156 -3.98 23.32 4.16
N GLU A 157 -4.60 24.29 4.80
CA GLU A 157 -5.46 24.09 5.96
C GLU A 157 -6.90 24.46 5.70
N GLU A 158 -7.79 23.76 6.41
CA GLU A 158 -9.18 24.17 6.52
C GLU A 158 -9.28 25.46 7.35
N THR A 159 -10.14 26.37 6.91
CA THR A 159 -10.35 27.65 7.58
C THR A 159 -11.84 27.95 7.74
N ASN A 160 -12.18 28.61 8.85
CA ASN A 160 -13.51 29.14 9.12
C ASN A 160 -13.53 30.68 9.07
N GLU A 161 -12.57 31.28 8.37
CA GLU A 161 -12.48 32.73 8.28
C GLU A 161 -13.74 33.33 7.66
N PRO A 162 -14.24 34.48 8.16
CA PRO A 162 -15.38 35.16 7.54
C PRO A 162 -15.02 35.64 6.13
N VAL A 163 -15.88 35.36 5.17
CA VAL A 163 -15.71 35.74 3.75
C VAL A 163 -16.54 36.99 3.42
N ASP A 164 -16.07 37.81 2.48
CA ASP A 164 -16.75 39.05 2.09
C ASP A 164 -17.91 38.86 1.11
N SER A 165 -18.05 37.71 0.51
CA SER A 165 -19.13 37.42 -0.45
C SER A 165 -19.77 36.06 -0.18
N PRO A 166 -21.11 35.96 -0.20
CA PRO A 166 -21.78 34.68 -0.17
C PRO A 166 -21.42 33.90 -1.45
N LEU A 167 -21.27 32.59 -1.31
CA LEU A 167 -21.10 31.64 -2.40
C LEU A 167 -22.24 31.84 -3.42
N SER A 168 -22.00 32.54 -4.50
CA SER A 168 -23.01 32.82 -5.50
C SER A 168 -22.69 32.16 -6.83
N GLY A 169 -23.58 31.26 -7.23
CA GLY A 169 -23.79 30.83 -8.61
C GLY A 169 -22.59 30.13 -9.25
N ILE A 170 -22.51 28.88 -9.06
CA ILE A 170 -21.45 28.00 -9.53
C ILE A 170 -21.65 27.70 -11.02
N PRO A 171 -20.65 27.91 -11.88
CA PRO A 171 -20.70 27.38 -13.23
C PRO A 171 -20.44 25.88 -13.17
N THR A 172 -21.40 25.08 -13.60
CA THR A 172 -21.35 23.61 -13.75
C THR A 172 -20.32 23.14 -14.79
N ARG A 173 -19.16 23.76 -14.89
CA ARG A 173 -18.12 23.38 -15.82
C ARG A 173 -17.00 22.70 -15.06
N ARG A 174 -16.83 21.42 -15.32
CA ARG A 174 -15.72 20.58 -14.83
C ARG A 174 -14.36 20.93 -15.46
N GLU A 175 -14.23 22.13 -16.04
CA GLU A 175 -13.07 22.55 -16.82
C GLU A 175 -12.62 23.94 -16.40
N ALA A 176 -11.31 24.14 -16.26
CA ALA A 176 -10.71 25.41 -15.91
C ALA A 176 -9.91 26.02 -17.08
N THR A 177 -10.05 27.31 -17.29
CA THR A 177 -9.20 28.05 -18.25
C THR A 177 -8.22 28.94 -17.51
N PHE A 178 -6.97 28.99 -17.96
CA PHE A 178 -5.95 29.89 -17.44
C PHE A 178 -4.99 30.35 -18.54
N THR A 179 -4.22 31.39 -18.25
CA THR A 179 -3.22 31.92 -19.20
C THR A 179 -1.83 31.56 -18.70
N ASP A 180 -1.01 30.93 -19.55
CA ASP A 180 0.36 30.59 -19.22
C ASP A 180 1.33 31.79 -19.30
N ALA A 181 2.59 31.57 -18.94
CA ALA A 181 3.63 32.62 -19.00
C ALA A 181 3.95 33.13 -20.42
N TYR A 182 3.49 32.41 -21.45
CA TYR A 182 3.67 32.79 -22.86
C TYR A 182 2.44 33.51 -23.44
N GLY A 183 1.41 33.75 -22.62
CA GLY A 183 0.17 34.40 -23.04
C GLY A 183 -0.83 33.46 -23.75
N ARG A 184 -0.61 32.15 -23.75
CA ARG A 184 -1.54 31.16 -24.32
C ARG A 184 -2.69 30.89 -23.35
N THR A 185 -3.89 30.78 -23.89
CA THR A 185 -5.05 30.34 -23.12
C THR A 185 -5.10 28.81 -23.12
N LEU A 186 -4.91 28.21 -21.97
CA LEU A 186 -4.93 26.79 -21.77
C LEU A 186 -6.24 26.35 -21.07
N LEU A 187 -6.66 25.13 -21.36
CA LEU A 187 -7.80 24.44 -20.75
C LEU A 187 -7.29 23.26 -19.93
N ALA A 188 -7.67 23.19 -18.68
CA ALA A 188 -7.44 22.04 -17.82
C ALA A 188 -8.77 21.31 -17.57
N ALA A 189 -8.80 20.02 -17.80
CA ALA A 189 -10.00 19.19 -17.69
C ALA A 189 -9.68 17.84 -17.02
N PRO A 190 -10.66 17.22 -16.32
CA PRO A 190 -10.55 15.85 -15.83
C PRO A 190 -10.30 14.85 -16.96
N ASP A 191 -9.39 13.91 -16.74
CA ASP A 191 -9.13 12.75 -17.59
C ASP A 191 -8.85 11.52 -16.70
N GLY A 192 -9.92 10.81 -16.34
CA GLY A 192 -9.87 9.76 -15.33
C GLY A 192 -9.32 10.29 -13.99
N ASN A 193 -8.26 9.70 -13.49
CA ASN A 193 -7.59 10.11 -12.24
C ASN A 193 -6.59 11.27 -12.43
N ASN A 194 -6.48 11.82 -13.63
CA ASN A 194 -5.51 12.86 -13.97
C ASN A 194 -6.21 14.16 -14.37
N VAL A 195 -5.41 15.23 -14.47
CA VAL A 195 -5.86 16.50 -15.09
C VAL A 195 -5.08 16.70 -16.38
N GLN A 196 -5.77 16.72 -17.52
CA GLN A 196 -5.18 16.97 -18.82
C GLN A 196 -5.19 18.48 -19.12
N ILE A 197 -4.10 18.99 -19.69
CA ILE A 197 -3.99 20.38 -20.11
C ILE A 197 -3.90 20.42 -21.64
N THR A 198 -4.73 21.24 -22.28
CA THR A 198 -4.75 21.45 -23.74
C THR A 198 -4.65 22.92 -24.09
N ASP A 199 -4.07 23.24 -25.23
CA ASP A 199 -4.12 24.60 -25.79
C ASP A 199 -5.51 24.82 -26.40
N ARG A 200 -6.23 25.85 -25.89
CA ARG A 200 -7.61 26.11 -26.30
C ARG A 200 -7.74 26.51 -27.76
N ALA A 201 -6.69 27.05 -28.35
CA ALA A 201 -6.72 27.53 -29.74
C ALA A 201 -6.45 26.38 -30.73
N THR A 202 -5.55 25.44 -30.38
CA THR A 202 -5.14 24.35 -31.28
C THR A 202 -5.79 23.01 -30.93
N GLY A 203 -6.25 22.84 -29.70
CA GLY A 203 -6.72 21.55 -29.15
C GLY A 203 -5.59 20.56 -28.88
N GLU A 204 -4.34 20.97 -29.03
CA GLU A 204 -3.20 20.11 -28.77
C GLU A 204 -2.91 19.99 -27.28
N GLU A 205 -2.48 18.81 -26.84
CA GLU A 205 -2.06 18.57 -25.46
C GLU A 205 -0.80 19.37 -25.12
N VAL A 206 -0.78 19.97 -23.94
CA VAL A 206 0.32 20.79 -23.44
C VAL A 206 0.97 20.12 -22.24
N GLY A 207 2.15 19.56 -22.46
CA GLY A 207 2.91 18.89 -21.41
C GLY A 207 2.44 17.46 -21.15
N VAL A 208 2.66 16.98 -19.92
CA VAL A 208 2.17 15.68 -19.45
C VAL A 208 0.97 15.90 -18.53
N PRO A 209 0.01 14.98 -18.45
CA PRO A 209 -1.09 15.08 -17.49
C PRO A 209 -0.59 15.27 -16.05
N LEU A 210 -1.31 16.07 -15.26
CA LEU A 210 -1.04 16.20 -13.83
C LEU A 210 -1.52 14.92 -13.13
N ARG A 211 -0.61 14.16 -12.58
CA ARG A 211 -0.86 12.85 -12.00
C ARG A 211 -0.75 12.89 -10.49
N GLY A 212 -1.65 12.21 -9.78
CA GLY A 212 -1.57 12.10 -8.33
C GLY A 212 -2.84 11.62 -7.65
N HIS A 213 -4.05 11.94 -8.14
CA HIS A 213 -5.27 11.42 -7.56
C HIS A 213 -5.35 9.89 -7.69
N ASP A 214 -5.91 9.26 -6.66
CA ASP A 214 -6.06 7.80 -6.57
C ASP A 214 -7.43 7.34 -7.13
N SER A 215 -8.34 8.30 -7.45
CA SER A 215 -9.63 8.04 -8.07
C SER A 215 -10.02 9.14 -9.04
N GLU A 216 -11.18 9.00 -9.70
CA GLU A 216 -11.68 9.92 -10.73
C GLU A 216 -11.69 11.38 -10.26
N VAL A 217 -11.13 12.26 -11.08
CA VAL A 217 -11.19 13.71 -10.87
C VAL A 217 -12.59 14.19 -11.24
N THR A 218 -13.27 14.81 -10.30
CA THR A 218 -14.66 15.27 -10.46
C THR A 218 -14.76 16.71 -10.97
N ASP A 219 -13.81 17.56 -10.56
CA ASP A 219 -13.80 18.98 -10.94
C ASP A 219 -12.38 19.56 -10.98
N VAL A 220 -12.18 20.59 -11.81
CA VAL A 220 -10.91 21.33 -11.92
C VAL A 220 -11.19 22.83 -11.90
N PHE A 221 -10.44 23.55 -11.10
CA PHE A 221 -10.59 24.99 -10.91
C PHE A 221 -9.26 25.72 -11.02
N SER A 222 -9.23 26.90 -11.70
CA SER A 222 -8.04 27.74 -11.81
C SER A 222 -8.12 28.97 -10.88
N PHE A 223 -7.00 29.30 -10.24
CA PHE A 223 -6.87 30.50 -9.41
C PHE A 223 -5.46 31.07 -9.48
N TYR A 224 -5.27 32.28 -8.94
CA TYR A 224 -3.93 32.88 -8.88
C TYR A 224 -3.36 32.75 -7.48
N GLY A 225 -2.21 32.11 -7.36
CA GLY A 225 -1.47 31.98 -6.12
C GLY A 225 -0.85 33.30 -5.64
N PRO A 226 -0.21 33.31 -4.45
CA PRO A 226 0.38 34.51 -3.83
C PRO A 226 1.43 35.20 -4.73
N ALA A 227 2.03 34.47 -5.66
CA ALA A 227 3.02 34.99 -6.62
C ALA A 227 2.40 35.59 -7.89
N GLY A 228 1.05 35.65 -7.99
CA GLY A 228 0.33 36.10 -9.19
C GLY A 228 0.44 35.13 -10.38
N ARG A 229 0.82 33.86 -10.15
CA ARG A 229 0.86 32.81 -11.16
C ARG A 229 -0.40 31.97 -11.11
N PRO A 230 -0.86 31.45 -12.26
CA PRO A 230 -1.99 30.53 -12.27
C PRO A 230 -1.61 29.23 -11.56
N LEU A 231 -2.48 28.79 -10.68
CA LEU A 231 -2.49 27.46 -10.04
C LEU A 231 -3.79 26.77 -10.42
N LEU A 232 -3.79 25.45 -10.35
CA LEU A 232 -4.97 24.63 -10.53
C LEU A 232 -5.31 23.92 -9.23
N ALA A 233 -6.59 23.81 -8.92
CA ALA A 233 -7.11 22.92 -7.91
C ALA A 233 -7.95 21.84 -8.59
N SER A 234 -7.85 20.60 -8.15
CA SER A 234 -8.71 19.50 -8.60
C SER A 234 -9.37 18.81 -7.42
N ALA A 235 -10.62 18.43 -7.58
CA ALA A 235 -11.39 17.59 -6.66
C ALA A 235 -11.45 16.17 -7.18
N SER A 236 -11.59 15.18 -6.31
CA SER A 236 -11.62 13.78 -6.69
C SER A 236 -12.48 12.93 -5.77
N ARG A 237 -12.89 11.77 -6.27
CA ARG A 237 -13.52 10.68 -5.52
C ARG A 237 -12.56 9.99 -4.55
N ASP A 238 -11.27 10.34 -4.53
CA ASP A 238 -10.31 9.94 -3.49
C ASP A 238 -10.47 10.77 -2.20
N HIS A 239 -11.53 11.56 -2.09
CA HIS A 239 -11.90 12.43 -0.97
C HIS A 239 -10.91 13.59 -0.74
N THR A 240 -10.02 13.85 -1.69
CA THR A 240 -9.01 14.92 -1.59
C THR A 240 -9.18 16.01 -2.64
N ILE A 241 -8.59 17.16 -2.32
CA ILE A 241 -8.37 18.24 -3.25
C ILE A 241 -6.85 18.36 -3.42
N ARG A 242 -6.38 18.54 -4.65
CA ARG A 242 -4.96 18.76 -4.92
C ARG A 242 -4.73 20.11 -5.58
N VAL A 243 -3.67 20.79 -5.15
CA VAL A 243 -3.25 22.09 -5.72
C VAL A 243 -1.97 21.88 -6.50
N TRP A 244 -1.98 22.29 -7.77
CA TRP A 244 -0.93 22.04 -8.75
C TRP A 244 -0.34 23.33 -9.27
N ASP A 245 0.95 23.27 -9.60
CA ASP A 245 1.58 24.26 -10.50
C ASP A 245 1.58 23.71 -11.92
N PRO A 246 0.73 24.22 -12.83
CA PRO A 246 0.65 23.75 -14.22
C PRO A 246 1.91 24.01 -15.03
N ALA A 247 2.81 24.89 -14.57
CA ALA A 247 4.09 25.14 -15.18
C ALA A 247 5.22 24.23 -14.66
N SER A 248 4.93 23.37 -13.70
CA SER A 248 5.90 22.43 -13.13
C SER A 248 6.42 21.49 -14.21
N LYS A 249 7.71 21.60 -14.51
CA LYS A 249 8.40 20.77 -15.52
C LYS A 249 8.95 19.47 -14.91
N SER A 250 8.38 18.98 -13.85
CA SER A 250 8.80 17.71 -13.26
C SER A 250 8.52 16.58 -14.25
N ARG A 251 9.46 16.35 -15.14
CA ARG A 251 9.54 15.07 -15.84
C ARG A 251 9.82 14.02 -14.77
N PRO A 252 9.03 12.95 -14.68
CA PRO A 252 9.44 11.79 -13.91
C PRO A 252 10.85 11.42 -14.40
N ALA A 253 11.82 11.49 -13.51
CA ALA A 253 13.15 10.98 -13.77
C ALA A 253 13.00 9.45 -13.88
N ALA A 254 13.40 8.91 -15.00
CA ALA A 254 13.39 7.51 -15.38
C ALA A 254 12.10 7.00 -16.06
N ARG A 255 12.32 6.05 -16.96
CA ARG A 255 11.30 5.25 -17.64
C ARG A 255 10.59 4.35 -16.63
N PHE A 256 9.67 4.93 -15.85
CA PHE A 256 8.72 4.13 -15.12
C PHE A 256 7.70 3.55 -16.11
N VAL A 257 7.42 2.30 -15.96
CA VAL A 257 6.37 1.62 -16.70
C VAL A 257 5.07 2.38 -16.41
N GLU A 258 4.35 2.82 -17.42
CA GLU A 258 3.11 3.61 -17.31
C GLU A 258 1.94 2.85 -16.67
N GLN A 259 2.17 1.63 -16.18
CA GLN A 259 1.18 0.63 -15.74
C GLN A 259 1.38 0.22 -14.28
N LEU A 260 1.54 1.18 -13.36
CA LEU A 260 1.66 0.90 -11.93
C LEU A 260 0.34 1.13 -11.16
N ASP A 261 -0.80 0.91 -11.79
CA ASP A 261 -2.09 0.99 -11.10
C ASP A 261 -2.33 -0.30 -10.30
N GLU A 262 -2.67 -0.18 -9.01
CA GLU A 262 -3.07 -1.26 -8.10
C GLU A 262 -2.14 -2.48 -8.12
N MET A 263 -0.85 -2.28 -7.82
CA MET A 263 0.12 -3.37 -7.79
C MET A 263 0.04 -4.20 -6.52
N GLN A 264 -0.12 -5.50 -6.65
CA GLN A 264 0.03 -6.46 -5.55
C GLN A 264 1.41 -7.10 -5.56
N VAL A 265 2.06 -7.13 -4.39
CA VAL A 265 3.25 -7.97 -4.17
C VAL A 265 2.78 -9.40 -3.95
N ILE A 266 3.05 -10.27 -4.92
CA ILE A 266 2.62 -11.66 -4.84
C ILE A 266 3.72 -12.64 -4.48
N THR A 267 4.98 -12.26 -4.63
CA THR A 267 6.09 -13.15 -4.30
C THR A 267 7.39 -12.40 -4.01
N TRP A 268 8.23 -13.04 -3.21
CA TRP A 268 9.62 -12.65 -2.97
C TRP A 268 10.50 -13.89 -3.12
N PHE A 269 11.60 -13.79 -3.86
CA PHE A 269 12.51 -14.92 -4.04
C PHE A 269 13.97 -14.45 -4.14
N THR A 270 14.88 -15.41 -4.04
CA THR A 270 16.31 -15.19 -4.28
C THR A 270 16.64 -15.86 -5.59
N ALA A 271 17.09 -15.10 -6.58
CA ALA A 271 17.50 -15.64 -7.88
C ALA A 271 18.74 -16.53 -7.76
N SER A 272 19.05 -17.28 -8.81
CA SER A 272 20.21 -18.20 -8.85
C SER A 272 21.55 -17.50 -8.62
N ASP A 273 21.64 -16.20 -8.92
CA ASP A 273 22.79 -15.34 -8.65
C ASP A 273 22.92 -14.87 -7.19
N GLY A 274 21.97 -15.29 -6.33
CA GLY A 274 21.90 -14.91 -4.92
C GLY A 274 21.23 -13.55 -4.65
N SER A 275 20.79 -12.83 -5.69
CA SER A 275 20.13 -11.53 -5.54
C SER A 275 18.66 -11.67 -5.16
N PRO A 276 18.15 -10.82 -4.27
CA PRO A 276 16.73 -10.80 -3.94
C PRO A 276 15.90 -10.25 -5.11
N ARG A 277 14.67 -10.73 -5.25
CA ARG A 277 13.70 -10.30 -6.26
C ARG A 277 12.31 -10.16 -5.62
N VAL A 278 11.53 -9.20 -6.11
CA VAL A 278 10.11 -9.01 -5.79
C VAL A 278 9.30 -9.23 -7.05
N GLY A 279 8.27 -10.04 -6.98
CA GLY A 279 7.29 -10.23 -8.04
C GLY A 279 6.00 -9.49 -7.72
N THR A 280 5.51 -8.67 -8.65
CA THR A 280 4.27 -7.90 -8.52
C THR A 280 3.36 -8.14 -9.72
N ILE A 281 2.06 -8.08 -9.49
CA ILE A 281 1.04 -8.05 -10.55
C ILE A 281 0.30 -6.71 -10.45
N GLY A 282 0.03 -6.07 -11.59
CA GLY A 282 -0.77 -4.85 -11.71
C GLY A 282 -2.26 -5.13 -11.91
N HIS A 283 -3.10 -4.08 -11.90
CA HIS A 283 -4.56 -4.15 -12.01
C HIS A 283 -5.05 -4.68 -13.37
N PRO A 284 -6.31 -5.11 -13.48
CA PRO A 284 -6.85 -6.38 -13.98
C PRO A 284 -6.62 -6.69 -15.45
N TYR A 285 -5.85 -5.88 -16.16
CA TYR A 285 -5.56 -6.08 -17.59
C TYR A 285 -4.09 -6.36 -17.88
N ASP A 286 -3.21 -6.37 -16.85
CA ASP A 286 -1.81 -6.72 -16.98
C ASP A 286 -1.61 -8.21 -16.65
N ASP A 287 -1.68 -9.05 -17.67
CA ASP A 287 -1.40 -10.48 -17.58
C ASP A 287 0.11 -10.78 -17.37
N VAL A 288 0.83 -9.87 -16.71
CA VAL A 288 2.29 -9.90 -16.61
C VAL A 288 2.73 -9.81 -15.16
N LEU A 289 3.41 -10.86 -14.69
CA LEU A 289 4.15 -10.80 -13.44
C LEU A 289 5.43 -10.00 -13.64
N GLN A 290 5.53 -8.83 -13.03
CA GLN A 290 6.70 -7.97 -13.09
C GLN A 290 7.71 -8.34 -12.01
N ILE A 291 8.98 -8.44 -12.36
CA ILE A 291 10.07 -8.77 -11.45
C ILE A 291 10.96 -7.55 -11.22
N TRP A 292 11.20 -7.26 -9.96
CA TRP A 292 11.96 -6.10 -9.51
C TRP A 292 13.14 -6.50 -8.64
N GLU A 293 14.20 -5.73 -8.71
CA GLU A 293 15.31 -5.79 -7.76
C GLU A 293 15.01 -4.87 -6.57
N PRO A 294 14.79 -5.42 -5.36
CA PRO A 294 14.29 -4.63 -4.24
C PRO A 294 15.31 -3.62 -3.67
N ASP A 295 16.62 -3.88 -3.84
CA ASP A 295 17.67 -2.99 -3.33
C ASP A 295 17.87 -1.75 -4.21
N THR A 296 17.54 -1.83 -5.48
CA THR A 296 17.70 -0.72 -6.45
C THR A 296 16.37 -0.17 -6.96
N GLY A 297 15.27 -0.91 -6.77
CA GLY A 297 13.96 -0.60 -7.36
C GLY A 297 13.92 -0.76 -8.88
N GLN A 298 14.96 -1.39 -9.48
CA GLN A 298 15.00 -1.58 -10.92
C GLN A 298 14.09 -2.72 -11.37
N TRP A 299 13.39 -2.49 -12.46
CA TRP A 299 12.69 -3.54 -13.18
C TRP A 299 13.71 -4.48 -13.86
N VAL A 300 13.60 -5.76 -13.57
CA VAL A 300 14.53 -6.79 -14.07
C VAL A 300 13.96 -7.52 -15.28
N GLY A 301 12.66 -7.71 -15.30
CA GLY A 301 11.97 -8.44 -16.34
C GLY A 301 10.52 -8.72 -16.02
N ALA A 302 9.87 -9.44 -16.92
CA ALA A 302 8.48 -9.82 -16.77
C ALA A 302 8.27 -11.27 -17.16
N LEU A 303 7.42 -11.97 -16.40
CA LEU A 303 6.94 -13.30 -16.76
C LEU A 303 5.58 -13.13 -17.43
N ASN A 304 5.49 -13.44 -18.72
CA ASN A 304 4.23 -13.37 -19.44
C ASN A 304 3.30 -14.48 -18.95
N ALA A 305 2.22 -14.09 -18.28
CA ALA A 305 1.07 -14.98 -18.06
C ALA A 305 0.25 -15.12 -19.35
N CYS A 306 -0.66 -16.06 -19.39
CA CYS A 306 -1.57 -16.17 -20.54
C CYS A 306 -2.48 -14.97 -20.61
N PRO A 307 -2.70 -14.37 -21.80
CA PRO A 307 -3.51 -13.18 -21.97
C PRO A 307 -4.93 -13.34 -21.38
N GLY A 308 -5.34 -12.42 -20.53
CA GLY A 308 -6.72 -12.23 -20.08
C GLY A 308 -7.14 -12.97 -18.81
N GLN A 309 -6.25 -13.48 -17.95
CA GLN A 309 -6.66 -14.34 -16.82
C GLN A 309 -6.07 -14.06 -15.44
N LEU A 310 -5.16 -13.11 -15.27
CA LEU A 310 -4.70 -12.68 -13.95
C LEU A 310 -5.56 -11.51 -13.44
N TRP A 311 -6.12 -11.65 -12.26
CA TRP A 311 -6.97 -10.64 -11.61
C TRP A 311 -6.29 -10.15 -10.35
N ALA A 312 -6.64 -8.96 -9.88
CA ALA A 312 -6.11 -8.34 -8.66
C ALA A 312 -6.15 -9.23 -7.39
N GLU A 313 -6.92 -10.31 -7.42
CA GLU A 313 -7.01 -11.28 -6.32
C GLU A 313 -6.34 -12.62 -6.68
N THR A 314 -5.28 -12.60 -7.48
CA THR A 314 -4.55 -13.81 -7.87
C THR A 314 -3.73 -14.32 -6.69
N CYS A 315 -3.94 -15.56 -6.30
CA CYS A 315 -3.13 -16.20 -5.27
C CYS A 315 -1.95 -16.96 -5.86
N SER A 316 -0.85 -16.98 -5.12
CA SER A 316 0.37 -17.67 -5.53
C SER A 316 1.08 -18.35 -4.38
N ALA A 317 1.85 -19.38 -4.69
CA ALA A 317 2.73 -20.04 -3.72
C ALA A 317 4.08 -20.37 -4.35
N ARG A 318 5.14 -20.08 -3.61
CA ARG A 318 6.51 -20.41 -4.00
C ARG A 318 6.95 -21.73 -3.39
N PHE A 319 7.71 -22.50 -4.16
CA PHE A 319 8.36 -23.72 -3.68
C PHE A 319 9.70 -23.94 -4.38
N THR A 320 10.56 -24.75 -3.78
CA THR A 320 11.85 -25.11 -4.37
C THR A 320 11.83 -26.59 -4.71
N THR A 321 12.16 -26.94 -5.95
CA THR A 321 12.24 -28.35 -6.36
C THR A 321 13.42 -29.05 -5.70
N GLN A 322 13.44 -30.40 -5.72
CA GLN A 322 14.58 -31.19 -5.22
C GLN A 322 15.88 -30.89 -5.98
N GLN A 323 15.78 -30.35 -7.20
CA GLN A 323 16.92 -29.93 -8.03
C GLN A 323 17.41 -28.52 -7.68
N GLY A 324 16.72 -27.80 -6.79
CA GLY A 324 17.07 -26.45 -6.37
C GLY A 324 16.39 -25.33 -7.15
N ASN A 325 15.59 -25.66 -8.19
CA ASN A 325 14.89 -24.64 -9.00
C ASN A 325 13.82 -23.93 -8.16
N GLN A 326 13.78 -22.61 -8.26
CA GLN A 326 12.76 -21.78 -7.63
C GLN A 326 11.52 -21.71 -8.50
N MET A 327 10.40 -22.19 -7.99
CA MET A 327 9.15 -22.30 -8.73
C MET A 327 8.07 -21.40 -8.10
N LEU A 328 7.21 -20.85 -8.93
CA LEU A 328 6.01 -20.13 -8.54
C LEU A 328 4.79 -20.86 -9.10
N ALA A 329 3.88 -21.25 -8.21
CA ALA A 329 2.53 -21.69 -8.58
C ALA A 329 1.60 -20.48 -8.51
N VAL A 330 0.81 -20.25 -9.55
CA VAL A 330 -0.18 -19.17 -9.62
C VAL A 330 -1.53 -19.76 -10.00
N ALA A 331 -2.58 -19.27 -9.35
CA ALA A 331 -3.95 -19.64 -9.71
C ALA A 331 -4.44 -18.80 -10.89
N GLU A 332 -4.94 -19.49 -11.92
CA GLU A 332 -5.67 -18.90 -13.02
C GLU A 332 -7.12 -19.42 -12.96
N GLN A 333 -8.00 -18.66 -12.33
CA GLN A 333 -9.39 -19.08 -12.08
C GLN A 333 -9.46 -20.44 -11.34
N GLU A 334 -9.86 -21.52 -12.00
CA GLU A 334 -9.98 -22.88 -11.46
C GLU A 334 -8.75 -23.77 -11.69
N SER A 335 -7.69 -23.25 -12.30
CA SER A 335 -6.49 -24.01 -12.67
C SER A 335 -5.22 -23.44 -12.04
N LEU A 336 -4.16 -24.25 -11.95
CA LEU A 336 -2.83 -23.85 -11.52
C LEU A 336 -1.86 -23.89 -12.68
N ARG A 337 -0.96 -22.88 -12.72
CA ARG A 337 0.21 -22.89 -13.59
C ARG A 337 1.49 -22.70 -12.80
N PHE A 338 2.59 -23.09 -13.40
CA PHE A 338 3.90 -23.07 -12.78
C PHE A 338 4.91 -22.32 -13.63
N TRP A 339 5.69 -21.46 -12.98
CA TRP A 339 6.82 -20.75 -13.59
C TRP A 339 8.10 -21.10 -12.87
N ASP A 340 9.15 -21.30 -13.64
CA ASP A 340 10.52 -21.29 -13.14
C ASP A 340 10.96 -19.83 -13.03
N LEU A 341 11.25 -19.40 -11.80
CA LEU A 341 11.54 -17.99 -11.49
C LEU A 341 12.90 -17.52 -11.99
N ASP A 342 13.84 -18.46 -12.23
CA ASP A 342 15.17 -18.12 -12.74
C ASP A 342 15.16 -17.93 -14.25
N SER A 343 14.47 -18.81 -14.97
CA SER A 343 14.37 -18.74 -16.43
C SER A 343 13.22 -17.89 -16.94
N GLY A 344 12.24 -17.61 -16.11
CA GLY A 344 11.01 -16.92 -16.51
C GLY A 344 10.07 -17.73 -17.39
N GLN A 345 10.30 -19.03 -17.52
CA GLN A 345 9.54 -19.89 -18.42
C GLN A 345 8.42 -20.63 -17.71
N LEU A 346 7.31 -20.80 -18.42
CA LEU A 346 6.21 -21.65 -18.00
C LEU A 346 6.67 -23.12 -18.00
N VAL A 347 6.36 -23.85 -16.93
CA VAL A 347 6.81 -25.23 -16.73
C VAL A 347 5.60 -26.18 -16.66
N GLY A 348 5.54 -27.13 -17.57
CA GLY A 348 4.50 -28.18 -17.62
C GLY A 348 3.13 -27.67 -18.06
N ASP A 349 2.13 -28.56 -17.91
CA ASP A 349 0.74 -28.26 -18.22
C ASP A 349 0.02 -27.70 -17.00
N SER A 350 -1.09 -27.00 -17.22
CA SER A 350 -1.96 -26.52 -16.14
C SER A 350 -2.60 -27.68 -15.36
N LEU A 351 -2.63 -27.58 -14.03
CA LEU A 351 -3.36 -28.52 -13.18
C LEU A 351 -4.81 -28.10 -13.06
N ASN A 352 -5.69 -28.94 -13.58
CA ASN A 352 -7.13 -28.72 -13.62
C ASN A 352 -7.85 -29.68 -12.67
N GLY A 353 -8.97 -29.22 -12.10
CA GLY A 353 -9.77 -30.07 -11.23
C GLY A 353 -10.83 -29.33 -10.42
N HIS A 354 -10.55 -28.12 -9.97
CA HIS A 354 -11.57 -27.28 -9.33
C HIS A 354 -12.65 -26.88 -10.36
N THR A 355 -13.86 -26.62 -9.85
CA THR A 355 -15.00 -26.22 -10.66
C THR A 355 -15.41 -24.77 -10.44
N ALA A 356 -14.63 -24.06 -9.62
CA ALA A 356 -14.76 -22.64 -9.36
C ALA A 356 -13.38 -22.08 -8.99
N ARG A 357 -13.30 -20.76 -8.89
CA ARG A 357 -12.07 -20.00 -8.60
C ARG A 357 -11.30 -20.58 -7.42
N ILE A 358 -9.98 -20.63 -7.58
CA ILE A 358 -9.02 -20.90 -6.50
C ILE A 358 -8.78 -19.59 -5.75
N ASN A 359 -9.00 -19.62 -4.43
CA ASN A 359 -8.90 -18.46 -3.55
C ASN A 359 -7.56 -18.40 -2.79
N ASP A 360 -6.89 -19.55 -2.61
CA ASP A 360 -5.61 -19.62 -1.92
C ASP A 360 -4.79 -20.84 -2.35
N ILE A 361 -3.47 -20.67 -2.32
CA ILE A 361 -2.49 -21.73 -2.63
C ILE A 361 -1.47 -21.78 -1.51
N LEU A 362 -1.18 -22.97 -1.03
CA LEU A 362 -0.20 -23.21 -0.01
C LEU A 362 0.78 -24.29 -0.45
N ALA A 363 2.09 -24.04 -0.28
CA ALA A 363 3.15 -25.00 -0.56
C ALA A 363 3.83 -25.44 0.73
N TRP A 364 4.13 -26.74 0.86
CA TRP A 364 4.96 -27.26 1.96
C TRP A 364 5.79 -28.46 1.50
N THR A 365 6.81 -28.76 2.31
CA THR A 365 7.62 -29.96 2.11
C THR A 365 7.23 -31.01 3.16
N THR A 366 6.94 -32.22 2.69
CA THR A 366 6.65 -33.34 3.59
C THR A 366 7.90 -33.75 4.39
N PRO A 367 7.76 -34.50 5.49
CA PRO A 367 8.92 -35.06 6.23
C PRO A 367 9.84 -35.92 5.35
N PHE A 368 9.36 -36.46 4.24
CA PHE A 368 10.13 -37.26 3.26
C PHE A 368 10.83 -36.42 2.20
N GLY A 369 10.69 -35.09 2.24
CA GLY A 369 11.30 -34.17 1.26
C GLY A 369 10.47 -33.95 0.00
N ASP A 370 9.28 -34.56 -0.11
CA ASP A 370 8.37 -34.31 -1.23
C ASP A 370 7.69 -32.93 -1.12
N ILE A 371 7.55 -32.24 -2.22
CA ILE A 371 6.81 -30.98 -2.30
C ILE A 371 5.33 -31.30 -2.50
N ARG A 372 4.49 -30.60 -1.77
CA ARG A 372 3.03 -30.65 -1.90
C ARG A 372 2.46 -29.24 -2.02
N LEU A 373 1.39 -29.13 -2.79
CA LEU A 373 0.57 -27.93 -2.84
C LEU A 373 -0.85 -28.27 -2.35
N ALA A 374 -1.48 -27.32 -1.68
CA ALA A 374 -2.90 -27.34 -1.39
C ALA A 374 -3.54 -26.11 -2.03
N THR A 375 -4.73 -26.30 -2.58
CA THR A 375 -5.55 -25.21 -3.14
C THR A 375 -6.89 -25.17 -2.45
N ALA A 376 -7.32 -23.98 -2.03
CA ALA A 376 -8.66 -23.69 -1.55
C ALA A 376 -9.49 -23.07 -2.67
N SER A 377 -10.74 -23.48 -2.82
CA SER A 377 -11.58 -22.99 -3.91
C SER A 377 -12.99 -22.58 -3.45
N SER A 378 -13.57 -21.71 -4.25
CA SER A 378 -14.98 -21.34 -4.15
C SER A 378 -15.93 -22.49 -4.43
N ASP A 379 -15.45 -23.65 -4.93
CA ASP A 379 -16.24 -24.88 -5.05
C ASP A 379 -16.45 -25.59 -3.69
N GLY A 380 -15.94 -25.03 -2.58
CA GLY A 380 -16.07 -25.59 -1.23
C GLY A 380 -15.11 -26.72 -0.94
N SER A 381 -14.19 -27.05 -1.83
CA SER A 381 -13.21 -28.12 -1.68
C SER A 381 -11.78 -27.61 -1.55
N ILE A 382 -10.93 -28.46 -0.98
CA ILE A 382 -9.48 -28.30 -0.97
C ILE A 382 -8.91 -29.47 -1.77
N ARG A 383 -7.96 -29.18 -2.65
CA ARG A 383 -7.25 -30.21 -3.41
C ARG A 383 -5.76 -30.20 -3.09
N LEU A 384 -5.18 -31.38 -3.09
CA LEU A 384 -3.77 -31.58 -2.85
C LEU A 384 -3.09 -31.98 -4.16
N TRP A 385 -1.90 -31.46 -4.42
CA TRP A 385 -1.20 -31.66 -5.68
C TRP A 385 0.26 -32.04 -5.46
N ASP A 386 0.77 -32.86 -6.34
CA ASP A 386 2.19 -33.09 -6.54
C ASP A 386 2.65 -32.26 -7.74
N PRO A 387 3.31 -31.12 -7.51
CA PRO A 387 3.69 -30.21 -8.61
C PRO A 387 4.79 -30.79 -9.52
N VAL A 388 5.55 -31.77 -9.01
CA VAL A 388 6.62 -32.40 -9.80
C VAL A 388 6.03 -33.43 -10.77
N ARG A 389 5.01 -34.18 -10.33
CA ARG A 389 4.31 -35.16 -11.19
C ARG A 389 3.18 -34.56 -11.99
N GLY A 390 2.75 -33.35 -11.69
CA GLY A 390 1.61 -32.71 -12.33
C GLY A 390 0.26 -33.39 -12.05
N THR A 391 0.07 -33.99 -10.86
CA THR A 391 -1.11 -34.79 -10.55
C THR A 391 -1.72 -34.43 -9.19
N GLN A 392 -3.05 -34.63 -9.09
CA GLN A 392 -3.73 -34.53 -7.81
C GLN A 392 -3.33 -35.71 -6.89
N VAL A 393 -3.11 -35.41 -5.61
CA VAL A 393 -2.80 -36.38 -4.56
C VAL A 393 -4.08 -36.71 -3.81
N GLY A 394 -4.51 -37.94 -3.85
CA GLY A 394 -5.69 -38.42 -3.13
C GLY A 394 -7.01 -37.82 -3.62
N ARG A 395 -8.02 -37.81 -2.75
CA ARG A 395 -9.33 -37.22 -3.01
C ARG A 395 -9.37 -35.79 -2.53
N SER A 396 -10.25 -34.97 -3.11
CA SER A 396 -10.53 -33.63 -2.62
C SER A 396 -11.03 -33.68 -1.18
N LEU A 397 -10.53 -32.78 -0.33
CA LEU A 397 -10.98 -32.60 1.04
C LEU A 397 -12.28 -31.78 1.01
N THR A 398 -13.37 -32.39 1.42
CA THR A 398 -14.70 -31.79 1.42
C THR A 398 -15.27 -31.71 2.82
N GLY A 399 -16.05 -30.66 3.10
CA GLY A 399 -16.64 -30.45 4.41
C GLY A 399 -17.10 -29.03 4.67
N HIS A 400 -16.44 -28.02 4.07
CA HIS A 400 -16.98 -26.65 4.06
C HIS A 400 -18.30 -26.61 3.31
N SER A 401 -19.26 -25.83 3.82
CA SER A 401 -20.56 -25.64 3.19
C SER A 401 -20.64 -24.40 2.29
N GLY A 402 -19.52 -23.75 2.04
CA GLY A 402 -19.33 -22.59 1.17
C GLY A 402 -17.89 -22.49 0.67
N PRO A 403 -17.55 -21.41 -0.04
CA PRO A 403 -16.20 -21.13 -0.49
C PRO A 403 -15.15 -21.30 0.61
N VAL A 404 -14.05 -21.99 0.29
CA VAL A 404 -12.87 -22.04 1.14
C VAL A 404 -11.98 -20.85 0.78
N ARG A 405 -11.65 -20.01 1.76
CA ARG A 405 -10.98 -18.72 1.52
C ARG A 405 -9.48 -18.76 1.73
N ALA A 406 -9.01 -19.45 2.78
CA ALA A 406 -7.59 -19.47 3.11
C ALA A 406 -7.15 -20.78 3.72
N LEU A 407 -5.85 -21.05 3.58
CA LEU A 407 -5.15 -22.26 4.06
C LEU A 407 -3.92 -21.87 4.87
N SER A 408 -3.55 -22.72 5.82
CA SER A 408 -2.27 -22.63 6.52
C SER A 408 -1.81 -24.01 6.96
N THR A 409 -0.49 -24.27 6.95
CA THR A 409 0.07 -25.51 7.49
C THR A 409 0.70 -25.28 8.87
N PHE A 410 0.67 -26.29 9.69
CA PHE A 410 1.40 -26.34 10.95
C PHE A 410 1.89 -27.74 11.26
N THR A 411 2.96 -27.81 12.04
CA THR A 411 3.52 -29.10 12.45
C THR A 411 3.02 -29.44 13.84
N THR A 412 2.54 -30.67 14.04
CA THR A 412 2.17 -31.18 15.34
C THR A 412 3.42 -31.46 16.20
N ARG A 413 3.24 -31.74 17.50
CA ARG A 413 4.33 -32.18 18.40
C ARG A 413 5.02 -33.47 17.93
N HIS A 414 4.33 -34.29 17.15
CA HIS A 414 4.83 -35.55 16.63
C HIS A 414 5.55 -35.40 15.29
N GLY A 415 5.60 -34.19 14.75
CA GLY A 415 6.25 -33.89 13.46
C GLY A 415 5.33 -34.01 12.25
N ASP A 416 4.04 -34.37 12.45
CA ASP A 416 3.08 -34.47 11.36
C ASP A 416 2.71 -33.07 10.83
N ALA A 417 2.64 -32.90 9.53
CA ALA A 417 2.16 -31.67 8.90
C ALA A 417 0.63 -31.70 8.77
N TRP A 418 -0.07 -30.81 9.45
CA TRP A 418 -1.51 -30.64 9.34
C TRP A 418 -1.86 -29.36 8.60
N LEU A 419 -3.05 -29.35 7.99
CA LEU A 419 -3.58 -28.23 7.23
C LEU A 419 -4.78 -27.65 7.97
N ALA A 420 -4.81 -26.33 8.13
CA ALA A 420 -5.98 -25.57 8.58
C ALA A 420 -6.63 -24.85 7.40
N SER A 421 -7.95 -24.80 7.38
CA SER A 421 -8.73 -24.05 6.39
C SER A 421 -9.82 -23.22 7.03
N VAL A 422 -10.18 -22.12 6.40
CA VAL A 422 -11.30 -21.25 6.75
C VAL A 422 -12.11 -20.92 5.51
N GLY A 423 -13.38 -20.60 5.70
CA GLY A 423 -14.28 -20.30 4.59
C GLY A 423 -15.51 -19.48 4.99
N ASP A 424 -16.40 -19.28 4.02
CA ASP A 424 -17.62 -18.51 4.16
C ASP A 424 -18.63 -19.12 5.14
N ASP A 425 -18.47 -20.40 5.48
CA ASP A 425 -19.27 -21.08 6.49
C ASP A 425 -18.90 -20.68 7.93
N GLY A 426 -17.93 -19.77 8.12
CA GLY A 426 -17.48 -19.34 9.43
C GLY A 426 -16.75 -20.42 10.23
N ALA A 427 -16.45 -21.57 9.65
CA ALA A 427 -15.79 -22.67 10.32
C ALA A 427 -14.28 -22.68 10.06
N ILE A 428 -13.53 -23.13 11.06
CA ILE A 428 -12.12 -23.50 10.91
C ILE A 428 -12.07 -25.02 10.90
N ARG A 429 -11.45 -25.62 9.89
CA ARG A 429 -11.28 -27.07 9.80
C ARG A 429 -9.80 -27.42 9.78
N VAL A 430 -9.49 -28.54 10.42
CA VAL A 430 -8.13 -29.09 10.46
C VAL A 430 -8.14 -30.43 9.72
N TRP A 431 -7.14 -30.65 8.90
CA TRP A 431 -7.04 -31.80 8.02
C TRP A 431 -5.68 -32.49 8.16
N ASP A 432 -5.71 -33.79 8.02
CA ASP A 432 -4.54 -34.61 7.81
C ASP A 432 -4.36 -34.78 6.29
N PRO A 433 -3.38 -34.09 5.66
CA PRO A 433 -3.22 -34.14 4.21
C PRO A 433 -2.69 -35.50 3.72
N ASP A 434 -2.01 -36.27 4.54
CA ASP A 434 -1.45 -37.58 4.17
C ASP A 434 -2.55 -38.65 4.10
N VAL A 435 -3.52 -38.58 5.02
CA VAL A 435 -4.67 -39.49 5.06
C VAL A 435 -5.87 -38.98 4.25
N GLY A 436 -5.91 -37.68 3.99
CA GLY A 436 -7.00 -37.03 3.25
C GLY A 436 -8.30 -36.92 4.04
N ARG A 437 -8.24 -36.68 5.35
CA ARG A 437 -9.43 -36.59 6.23
C ARG A 437 -9.37 -35.40 7.18
N GLN A 438 -10.56 -34.96 7.59
CA GLN A 438 -10.70 -33.97 8.65
C GLN A 438 -10.30 -34.55 10.01
N ILE A 439 -9.57 -33.76 10.81
CA ILE A 439 -9.20 -34.05 12.19
C ILE A 439 -10.20 -33.36 13.14
N GLY A 440 -10.86 -34.14 13.96
CA GLY A 440 -11.81 -33.63 14.94
C GLY A 440 -13.06 -32.98 14.35
N ARG A 441 -13.75 -32.16 15.15
CA ARG A 441 -14.91 -31.36 14.73
C ARG A 441 -14.43 -30.00 14.25
N PRO A 442 -15.19 -29.34 13.34
CA PRO A 442 -14.91 -27.95 12.99
C PRO A 442 -14.88 -27.07 14.24
N LEU A 443 -13.90 -26.17 14.32
CA LEU A 443 -13.88 -25.11 15.32
C LEU A 443 -14.93 -24.08 14.88
N GLN A 444 -15.83 -23.73 15.82
CA GLN A 444 -16.89 -22.77 15.53
C GLN A 444 -16.33 -21.35 15.65
N GLY A 445 -16.13 -20.71 14.52
CA GLY A 445 -15.78 -19.30 14.39
C GLY A 445 -16.99 -18.36 14.56
N PRO A 446 -16.88 -17.13 14.11
CA PRO A 446 -18.00 -16.19 14.05
C PRO A 446 -19.05 -16.66 13.03
N SER A 447 -20.24 -16.06 13.07
CA SER A 447 -21.32 -16.32 12.11
C SER A 447 -21.11 -15.56 10.77
N CYS A 448 -19.93 -15.01 10.52
CA CYS A 448 -19.55 -14.32 9.29
C CYS A 448 -18.48 -15.12 8.53
N PRO A 449 -18.29 -14.85 7.22
CA PRO A 449 -17.18 -15.38 6.45
C PRO A 449 -15.83 -15.14 7.13
N MET A 450 -14.97 -16.15 7.07
CA MET A 450 -13.58 -16.04 7.53
C MET A 450 -12.66 -15.92 6.33
N THR A 451 -11.81 -14.88 6.35
CA THR A 451 -11.03 -14.46 5.19
C THR A 451 -9.58 -14.95 5.22
N ARG A 452 -8.99 -15.07 6.42
CA ARG A 452 -7.59 -15.49 6.57
C ARG A 452 -7.40 -16.46 7.72
N VAL A 453 -6.43 -17.36 7.56
CA VAL A 453 -5.90 -18.22 8.63
C VAL A 453 -4.38 -18.28 8.54
N VAL A 454 -3.71 -18.11 9.66
CA VAL A 454 -2.25 -18.24 9.76
C VAL A 454 -1.89 -19.09 10.96
N ALA A 455 -1.01 -20.05 10.76
CA ALA A 455 -0.54 -20.92 11.81
C ALA A 455 0.84 -20.50 12.33
N PHE A 456 1.06 -20.65 13.63
CA PHE A 456 2.36 -20.40 14.26
C PHE A 456 2.61 -21.35 15.43
N SER A 457 3.87 -21.44 15.86
CA SER A 457 4.24 -22.16 17.08
C SER A 457 4.36 -21.19 18.24
N ALA A 458 3.63 -21.42 19.31
CA ALA A 458 3.78 -20.67 20.55
C ALA A 458 5.14 -20.94 21.21
N ALA A 459 5.53 -20.12 22.19
CA ALA A 459 6.82 -20.26 22.89
C ALA A 459 7.03 -21.64 23.56
N ASN A 460 5.95 -22.34 23.86
CA ASN A 460 5.99 -23.73 24.40
C ASN A 460 6.02 -24.80 23.29
N GLY A 461 6.16 -24.44 22.03
CA GLY A 461 6.15 -25.33 20.88
C GLY A 461 4.77 -25.80 20.42
N GLU A 462 3.68 -25.35 21.08
CA GLU A 462 2.32 -25.73 20.71
C GLU A 462 1.87 -24.99 19.46
N PRO A 463 1.21 -25.66 18.50
CA PRO A 463 0.62 -24.98 17.36
C PRO A 463 -0.54 -24.08 17.78
N ARG A 464 -0.66 -22.95 17.14
CA ARG A 464 -1.75 -21.98 17.29
C ARG A 464 -2.20 -21.52 15.93
N LEU A 465 -3.48 -21.15 15.81
CA LEU A 465 -4.04 -20.54 14.62
C LEU A 465 -4.49 -19.11 14.95
N VAL A 466 -4.24 -18.22 14.03
CA VAL A 466 -4.81 -16.87 14.02
C VAL A 466 -5.76 -16.79 12.84
N THR A 467 -6.94 -16.26 13.05
CA THR A 467 -7.94 -16.09 11.99
C THR A 467 -8.53 -14.69 12.01
N THR A 468 -8.90 -14.21 10.83
CA THR A 468 -9.71 -13.01 10.61
C THR A 468 -10.94 -13.36 9.80
N GLY A 469 -11.94 -12.50 9.84
CA GLY A 469 -13.17 -12.61 9.06
C GLY A 469 -13.77 -11.22 8.81
N ASP A 470 -14.92 -11.19 8.15
CA ASP A 470 -15.64 -9.95 7.79
C ASP A 470 -16.12 -9.13 9.00
N ASP A 471 -15.96 -9.66 10.22
CA ASP A 471 -16.18 -8.91 11.46
C ASP A 471 -14.94 -8.16 11.95
N TYR A 472 -13.87 -8.18 11.17
CA TYR A 472 -12.60 -7.47 11.42
C TYR A 472 -11.92 -7.80 12.77
N ILE A 473 -12.25 -8.95 13.37
CA ILE A 473 -11.69 -9.39 14.65
C ILE A 473 -10.63 -10.47 14.43
N VAL A 474 -9.44 -10.23 14.92
CA VAL A 474 -8.38 -11.25 14.99
C VAL A 474 -8.63 -12.18 16.15
N ARG A 475 -8.68 -13.49 15.90
CA ARG A 475 -8.89 -14.54 16.92
C ARG A 475 -7.74 -15.50 16.95
N VAL A 476 -7.36 -15.91 18.15
CA VAL A 476 -6.31 -16.92 18.39
C VAL A 476 -6.96 -18.21 18.89
N TRP A 477 -6.55 -19.35 18.31
CA TRP A 477 -7.13 -20.67 18.58
C TRP A 477 -6.07 -21.70 18.93
N ASP A 478 -6.49 -22.68 19.73
CA ASP A 478 -5.76 -23.91 19.93
C ASP A 478 -6.36 -24.99 19.01
N PRO A 479 -5.66 -25.41 17.94
CA PRO A 479 -6.20 -26.39 16.99
C PRO A 479 -6.33 -27.79 17.58
N GLY A 480 -5.60 -28.11 18.68
CA GLY A 480 -5.61 -29.42 19.30
C GLY A 480 -6.89 -29.70 20.09
N ASN A 481 -7.48 -28.69 20.73
CA ASN A 481 -8.69 -28.84 21.52
C ASN A 481 -9.88 -28.00 21.02
N GLY A 482 -9.67 -27.18 19.97
CA GLY A 482 -10.71 -26.37 19.35
C GLY A 482 -11.10 -25.12 20.13
N ARG A 483 -10.34 -24.76 21.18
CA ARG A 483 -10.66 -23.63 22.06
C ARG A 483 -10.14 -22.31 21.47
N GLN A 484 -10.99 -21.28 21.46
CA GLN A 484 -10.54 -19.91 21.26
C GLN A 484 -9.78 -19.44 22.52
N LEU A 485 -8.53 -19.02 22.33
CA LEU A 485 -7.63 -18.57 23.41
C LEU A 485 -7.72 -17.07 23.66
N GLY A 486 -8.00 -16.28 22.60
CA GLY A 486 -8.03 -14.83 22.71
C GLY A 486 -8.69 -14.14 21.53
N ARG A 487 -8.87 -12.85 21.69
CA ARG A 487 -9.27 -11.90 20.66
C ARG A 487 -8.30 -10.72 20.71
N LEU A 488 -7.84 -10.29 19.55
CA LEU A 488 -7.09 -9.04 19.38
C LEU A 488 -8.05 -8.07 18.71
N SER A 489 -8.42 -7.00 19.40
CA SER A 489 -9.31 -5.97 18.85
C SER A 489 -8.58 -4.64 18.86
N SER A 490 -8.54 -3.99 17.74
CA SER A 490 -8.02 -2.62 17.63
C SER A 490 -9.06 -1.57 18.03
N GLY A 491 -10.30 -1.99 18.24
CA GLY A 491 -11.43 -1.06 18.51
C GLY A 491 -11.92 -0.34 17.26
N GLU A 492 -11.28 -0.55 16.11
CA GLU A 492 -11.66 0.07 14.85
C GLU A 492 -11.98 -1.02 13.82
N GLU A 493 -13.03 -0.78 13.06
CA GLU A 493 -13.50 -1.60 11.96
C GLU A 493 -12.53 -1.42 10.79
N ASN A 494 -12.14 -2.51 10.07
CA ASN A 494 -11.40 -2.45 8.79
C ASN A 494 -9.98 -3.05 8.80
N LEU A 495 -9.83 -4.31 9.19
CA LEU A 495 -8.62 -5.09 8.93
C LEU A 495 -8.64 -5.67 7.50
N CYS A 496 -7.57 -5.50 6.72
CA CYS A 496 -7.44 -6.07 5.38
C CYS A 496 -6.67 -7.39 5.36
N ASP A 497 -5.51 -7.45 6.03
CA ASP A 497 -4.63 -8.62 5.97
C ASP A 497 -3.94 -8.91 7.30
N VAL A 498 -3.52 -10.16 7.46
CA VAL A 498 -2.81 -10.65 8.65
C VAL A 498 -1.60 -11.46 8.22
N VAL A 499 -0.43 -11.07 8.68
CA VAL A 499 0.84 -11.76 8.43
C VAL A 499 1.60 -12.01 9.73
N LEU A 500 2.25 -13.15 9.83
CA LEU A 500 3.21 -13.45 10.90
C LEU A 500 4.61 -12.92 10.53
N VAL A 501 5.20 -12.12 11.39
CA VAL A 501 6.54 -11.54 11.18
C VAL A 501 7.66 -12.35 11.84
N GLY A 502 7.38 -13.52 12.35
CA GLY A 502 8.38 -14.38 12.99
C GLY A 502 8.60 -14.08 14.46
N THR A 503 9.64 -14.70 15.04
CA THR A 503 10.00 -14.53 16.46
C THR A 503 11.08 -13.46 16.61
N ASN A 504 10.89 -12.54 17.57
CA ASN A 504 11.94 -11.59 17.92
C ASN A 504 13.10 -12.31 18.66
N ARG A 505 14.17 -11.56 19.01
CA ARG A 505 15.33 -12.10 19.74
C ARG A 505 14.99 -12.72 21.10
N GLU A 506 13.84 -12.38 21.68
CA GLU A 506 13.33 -12.91 22.93
C GLU A 506 12.46 -14.16 22.72
N GLY A 507 12.34 -14.68 21.50
CA GLY A 507 11.52 -15.84 21.17
C GLY A 507 10.01 -15.56 21.13
N ARG A 508 9.58 -14.28 21.13
CA ARG A 508 8.17 -13.90 21.07
C ARG A 508 7.71 -13.81 19.62
N THR A 509 6.65 -14.52 19.32
CA THR A 509 6.01 -14.43 17.99
C THR A 509 5.18 -13.16 17.90
N ARG A 510 5.39 -12.39 16.83
CA ARG A 510 4.65 -11.17 16.53
C ARG A 510 3.72 -11.37 15.34
N LEU A 511 2.60 -10.73 15.43
CA LEU A 511 1.61 -10.64 14.36
C LEU A 511 1.61 -9.23 13.82
N VAL A 512 1.50 -9.11 12.51
CA VAL A 512 1.27 -7.82 11.82
C VAL A 512 -0.09 -7.87 11.16
N THR A 513 -0.82 -6.78 11.26
CA THR A 513 -2.10 -6.59 10.58
C THR A 513 -2.09 -5.27 9.84
N SER A 514 -2.66 -5.24 8.64
CA SER A 514 -2.98 -3.99 7.92
C SER A 514 -4.45 -3.65 8.08
N GLY A 515 -4.77 -2.36 7.98
CA GLY A 515 -6.14 -1.86 8.05
C GLY A 515 -6.47 -0.90 6.91
N LEU A 516 -7.77 -0.80 6.57
CA LEU A 516 -8.29 0.22 5.64
C LEU A 516 -8.11 1.66 6.18
N ASP A 517 -7.82 1.81 7.46
CA ASP A 517 -7.44 3.06 8.10
C ASP A 517 -5.99 3.48 7.81
N ARG A 518 -5.33 2.82 6.86
CA ARG A 518 -3.92 3.03 6.45
C ARG A 518 -2.91 2.69 7.56
N SER A 519 -3.31 1.92 8.56
CA SER A 519 -2.41 1.53 9.64
C SER A 519 -1.85 0.12 9.45
N ILE A 520 -0.61 -0.06 9.87
CA ILE A 520 0.03 -1.37 10.06
C ILE A 520 0.28 -1.53 11.54
N ARG A 521 -0.33 -2.54 12.16
CA ARG A 521 -0.29 -2.77 13.60
C ARG A 521 0.47 -4.03 13.94
N PHE A 522 1.26 -3.96 14.99
CA PHE A 522 2.08 -5.05 15.51
C PHE A 522 1.55 -5.50 16.85
N TRP A 523 1.40 -6.81 16.99
CA TRP A 523 0.80 -7.44 18.17
C TRP A 523 1.73 -8.45 18.79
N ASP A 524 1.84 -8.43 20.11
CA ASP A 524 2.37 -9.54 20.89
C ASP A 524 1.25 -10.56 21.09
N ILE A 525 1.35 -11.70 20.42
CA ILE A 525 0.30 -12.74 20.46
C ILE A 525 0.15 -13.34 21.85
N ALA A 526 1.23 -13.42 22.63
CA ALA A 526 1.20 -14.02 23.97
C ALA A 526 0.41 -13.17 24.96
N THR A 527 0.49 -11.86 24.83
CA THR A 527 -0.22 -10.91 25.71
C THR A 527 -1.51 -10.37 25.12
N GLY A 528 -1.71 -10.53 23.81
CA GLY A 528 -2.84 -9.95 23.08
C GLY A 528 -2.78 -8.42 22.96
N ARG A 529 -1.63 -7.81 23.25
CA ARG A 529 -1.47 -6.35 23.23
C ARG A 529 -0.84 -5.88 21.94
N MET A 530 -1.34 -4.76 21.44
CA MET A 530 -0.66 -4.01 20.40
C MET A 530 0.64 -3.43 20.98
N THR A 531 1.76 -3.72 20.33
CA THR A 531 3.09 -3.27 20.75
C THR A 531 3.55 -2.04 19.99
N TYR A 532 3.09 -1.92 18.75
CA TYR A 532 3.46 -0.81 17.87
C TYR A 532 2.39 -0.63 16.79
N ALA A 533 2.21 0.59 16.34
CA ALA A 533 1.40 0.91 15.17
C ALA A 533 2.14 1.96 14.34
N MET A 534 2.04 1.85 13.04
CA MET A 534 2.55 2.84 12.10
C MET A 534 1.48 3.19 11.08
N HIS A 535 1.50 4.42 10.58
CA HIS A 535 0.59 4.86 9.53
C HIS A 535 1.32 4.86 8.18
N ALA A 536 0.79 4.09 7.23
CA ALA A 536 1.20 4.16 5.83
C ALA A 536 0.51 5.34 5.14
N LEU A 537 1.04 5.77 3.99
CA LEU A 537 0.41 6.85 3.19
C LEU A 537 -0.89 6.40 2.53
N ASP A 538 -0.96 5.10 2.19
CA ASP A 538 -2.04 4.48 1.43
C ASP A 538 -2.59 3.23 2.12
N TYR A 539 -3.69 2.74 1.58
CA TYR A 539 -4.19 1.42 1.91
C TYR A 539 -3.16 0.36 1.58
N THR A 540 -2.99 -0.57 2.49
CA THR A 540 -2.07 -1.68 2.35
C THR A 540 -2.90 -2.95 2.15
N GLU A 541 -2.98 -3.45 0.92
CA GLU A 541 -3.79 -4.62 0.60
C GLU A 541 -3.11 -5.92 1.02
N THR A 542 -1.82 -6.03 0.77
CA THR A 542 -1.05 -7.22 1.14
C THR A 542 0.23 -6.85 1.86
N ILE A 543 0.58 -7.66 2.85
CA ILE A 543 1.83 -7.56 3.60
C ILE A 543 2.54 -8.90 3.50
N MET A 544 3.84 -8.86 3.24
CA MET A 544 4.69 -10.04 3.22
C MET A 544 5.88 -9.84 4.16
N SER A 545 6.07 -10.78 5.07
CA SER A 545 7.25 -10.79 5.94
C SER A 545 8.47 -11.30 5.17
N LEU A 546 9.58 -10.61 5.32
CA LEU A 546 10.86 -10.95 4.70
C LEU A 546 11.88 -11.39 5.76
N ARG A 547 13.04 -11.85 5.29
CA ARG A 547 14.18 -12.13 6.18
C ARG A 547 14.66 -10.83 6.83
N TYR A 548 15.17 -10.93 8.06
CA TYR A 548 15.74 -9.80 8.82
C TYR A 548 14.76 -8.75 9.34
N GLY A 549 13.45 -9.05 9.40
CA GLY A 549 12.45 -8.14 9.97
C GLY A 549 11.99 -7.03 9.03
N ASP A 550 12.23 -7.19 7.72
CA ASP A 550 11.66 -6.31 6.71
C ASP A 550 10.25 -6.75 6.33
N LEU A 551 9.41 -5.79 5.95
CA LEU A 551 8.08 -6.00 5.39
C LEU A 551 8.05 -5.49 3.96
N ALA A 552 7.62 -6.32 3.02
CA ALA A 552 7.14 -5.85 1.73
C ALA A 552 5.65 -5.55 1.84
N VAL A 553 5.25 -4.38 1.39
CA VAL A 553 3.86 -3.94 1.43
C VAL A 553 3.42 -3.53 0.03
N SER A 554 2.22 -3.92 -0.36
CA SER A 554 1.58 -3.37 -1.56
C SER A 554 0.92 -2.04 -1.23
N LEU A 555 0.99 -1.11 -2.16
CA LEU A 555 0.40 0.22 -2.11
C LEU A 555 -0.49 0.38 -3.34
N ASN A 556 -1.48 1.25 -3.32
CA ASN A 556 -2.40 1.46 -4.45
C ASN A 556 -1.69 1.75 -5.78
N ASP A 557 -0.52 2.38 -5.73
CA ASP A 557 0.24 2.82 -6.91
C ASP A 557 1.67 2.27 -6.95
N GLY A 558 1.92 1.13 -6.27
CA GLY A 558 3.24 0.51 -6.25
C GLY A 558 3.47 -0.42 -5.07
N TRP A 559 4.72 -0.51 -4.65
CA TRP A 559 5.12 -1.31 -3.48
C TRP A 559 6.25 -0.63 -2.71
N ALA A 560 6.40 -1.01 -1.44
CA ALA A 560 7.50 -0.54 -0.61
C ALA A 560 8.10 -1.68 0.23
N LEU A 561 9.39 -1.54 0.51
CA LEU A 561 10.14 -2.37 1.44
C LEU A 561 10.43 -1.55 2.69
N LEU A 562 9.81 -1.93 3.79
CA LEU A 562 9.91 -1.23 5.06
C LEU A 562 10.85 -1.98 6.01
N ARG A 563 11.74 -1.26 6.68
CA ARG A 563 12.56 -1.74 7.79
C ARG A 563 11.92 -1.31 9.10
N LEU A 564 11.73 -2.26 10.00
CA LEU A 564 11.20 -1.99 11.35
C LEU A 564 12.32 -1.61 12.33
N PRO A 565 12.00 -0.82 13.37
CA PRO A 565 12.97 -0.49 14.43
C PRO A 565 13.50 -1.75 15.12
N LEU A 566 14.74 -1.69 15.60
CA LEU A 566 15.32 -2.75 16.42
C LEU A 566 14.52 -2.89 17.73
N GLY A 567 13.81 -4.02 17.88
CA GLY A 567 13.01 -4.31 19.08
C GLY A 567 11.48 -4.32 18.86
N VAL A 568 11.02 -3.88 17.70
CA VAL A 568 9.60 -4.02 17.29
C VAL A 568 9.32 -5.41 16.74
#